data_91b628a9dc263c64fdbf8e490c07c2ee
#
_entry.id   91b628a9dc263c64fdbf8e490c07c2ee
#
_cell.length_a   1.000
_cell.length_b   1.000
_cell.length_c   1.000
_cell.angle_alpha   90.00
_cell.angle_beta   90.00
_cell.angle_gamma   90.00
#
_symmetry.space_group_name_H-M   'P 1'
#
loop_
_entity.id
_entity.type
_entity.pdbx_description
1 polymer ?
#
loop_
_entity_poly.entity_id
_entity_poly.type
_entity_poly.pdbx_seq_one_letter_code
_entity_poly.pdbx_strand_id
1 'polypeptide(L)'
;KALDVCIIGGGQGGLATVFALRRIGLHNVQVFERAAVSGAGPWVTYARMSTLRTPKHVTGPDLGIPSLTPRSWFEARYGERAWRDLDKIDRKDWQAYLDWFRDTPRRPVVHDHALEGVEWEGGLLHLTFRRANGESHTVRARKLVLATGIEGCGEWYVPPFIRDALSSSLYAHTHQEIDFEALRGKRIGVLGG
;
A
#
# COMPACT_ATOMS: atom_id res chain seq x y z
N LYS A 1 -17.36 -2.43 21.30
CA LYS A 1 -18.29 -2.64 20.19
C LYS A 1 -17.54 -3.29 19.04
N ALA A 2 -18.11 -4.35 18.39
CA ALA A 2 -17.47 -4.97 17.24
C ALA A 2 -17.63 -4.11 15.98
N LEU A 3 -16.64 -4.09 15.12
CA LEU A 3 -16.72 -3.54 13.77
C LEU A 3 -17.58 -4.44 12.88
N ASP A 4 -18.28 -3.86 11.92
CA ASP A 4 -18.90 -4.66 10.86
C ASP A 4 -17.85 -5.20 9.90
N VAL A 5 -16.89 -4.34 9.50
CA VAL A 5 -15.76 -4.73 8.67
C VAL A 5 -14.47 -4.11 9.21
N CYS A 6 -13.44 -4.95 9.38
CA CYS A 6 -12.06 -4.53 9.58
C CYS A 6 -11.29 -4.70 8.27
N ILE A 7 -10.55 -3.69 7.83
CA ILE A 7 -9.76 -3.71 6.60
C ILE A 7 -8.30 -3.56 6.99
N ILE A 8 -7.44 -4.45 6.50
CA ILE A 8 -5.99 -4.41 6.71
C ILE A 8 -5.29 -3.93 5.46
N GLY A 9 -4.58 -2.82 5.60
CA GLY A 9 -3.84 -2.14 4.54
C GLY A 9 -4.49 -0.83 4.11
N GLY A 10 -3.80 0.28 4.33
CA GLY A 10 -4.20 1.65 4.00
C GLY A 10 -3.81 2.11 2.59
N GLY A 11 -3.37 1.18 1.74
CA GLY A 11 -3.05 1.45 0.35
C GLY A 11 -4.29 1.59 -0.54
N GLN A 12 -4.07 1.63 -1.86
CA GLN A 12 -5.12 1.82 -2.87
C GLN A 12 -6.33 0.87 -2.67
N GLY A 13 -6.09 -0.42 -2.45
CA GLY A 13 -7.15 -1.42 -2.28
C GLY A 13 -8.00 -1.17 -1.03
N GLY A 14 -7.36 -0.88 0.11
CA GLY A 14 -8.06 -0.58 1.36
C GLY A 14 -8.87 0.70 1.29
N LEU A 15 -8.31 1.75 0.70
CA LEU A 15 -9.01 3.04 0.49
C LEU A 15 -10.24 2.87 -0.42
N ALA A 16 -10.10 2.15 -1.54
CA ALA A 16 -11.22 1.86 -2.43
C ALA A 16 -12.31 1.05 -1.71
N THR A 17 -11.91 0.03 -0.93
CA THR A 17 -12.84 -0.84 -0.21
C THR A 17 -13.65 -0.06 0.84
N VAL A 18 -12.98 0.71 1.71
CA VAL A 18 -13.72 1.47 2.76
C VAL A 18 -14.68 2.47 2.16
N PHE A 19 -14.32 3.08 1.04
CA PHE A 19 -15.19 4.03 0.37
C PHE A 19 -16.41 3.33 -0.25
N ALA A 20 -16.21 2.22 -0.95
CA ALA A 20 -17.31 1.45 -1.52
C ALA A 20 -18.30 0.98 -0.45
N LEU A 21 -17.79 0.46 0.68
CA LEU A 21 -18.63 0.03 1.81
C LEU A 21 -19.45 1.19 2.39
N ARG A 22 -18.85 2.36 2.55
CA ARG A 22 -19.56 3.54 3.05
C ARG A 22 -20.65 4.07 2.09
N ARG A 23 -20.41 3.98 0.78
CA ARG A 23 -21.41 4.35 -0.22
C ARG A 23 -22.68 3.50 -0.16
N ILE A 24 -22.57 2.25 0.26
CA ILE A 24 -23.73 1.36 0.46
C ILE A 24 -24.29 1.39 1.90
N GLY A 25 -23.88 2.38 2.71
CA GLY A 25 -24.41 2.60 4.06
C GLY A 25 -23.70 1.83 5.18
N LEU A 26 -22.61 1.11 4.92
CA LEU A 26 -21.82 0.48 5.96
C LEU A 26 -20.79 1.46 6.53
N HIS A 27 -21.07 2.01 7.71
CA HIS A 27 -20.25 3.06 8.32
C HIS A 27 -19.36 2.58 9.47
N ASN A 28 -19.70 1.47 10.13
CA ASN A 28 -18.90 0.89 11.21
C ASN A 28 -17.75 0.04 10.64
N VAL A 29 -16.92 0.69 9.82
CA VAL A 29 -15.79 0.11 9.10
C VAL A 29 -14.53 0.85 9.46
N GLN A 30 -13.43 0.12 9.75
CA GLN A 30 -12.14 0.69 10.10
C GLN A 30 -11.04 0.08 9.24
N VAL A 31 -10.13 0.94 8.77
CA VAL A 31 -8.88 0.54 8.08
C VAL A 31 -7.73 0.63 9.06
N PHE A 32 -6.91 -0.40 9.14
CA PHE A 32 -5.66 -0.43 9.88
C PHE A 32 -4.49 -0.58 8.92
N GLU A 33 -3.44 0.21 9.17
CA GLU A 33 -2.22 0.24 8.37
C GLU A 33 -1.01 0.08 9.29
N ARG A 34 -0.09 -0.81 8.94
CA ARG A 34 1.14 -1.04 9.72
C ARG A 34 2.14 0.11 9.62
N ALA A 35 2.20 0.77 8.46
CA ALA A 35 3.10 1.88 8.23
C ALA A 35 2.61 3.17 8.92
N ALA A 36 3.55 4.06 9.19
CA ALA A 36 3.26 5.44 9.58
C ALA A 36 2.50 6.19 8.46
N VAL A 37 2.01 7.37 8.78
CA VAL A 37 1.34 8.25 7.80
C VAL A 37 2.25 8.47 6.59
N SER A 38 1.69 8.41 5.38
CA SER A 38 2.38 8.52 4.08
C SER A 38 3.36 7.38 3.75
N GLY A 39 3.44 6.34 4.57
CA GLY A 39 4.26 5.15 4.33
C GLY A 39 3.50 3.95 3.75
N ALA A 40 2.20 4.07 3.51
CA ALA A 40 1.38 2.96 3.05
C ALA A 40 1.65 2.63 1.57
N GLY A 41 1.94 1.34 1.31
CA GLY A 41 2.16 0.82 -0.03
C GLY A 41 3.62 0.92 -0.51
N PRO A 42 3.90 0.48 -1.75
CA PRO A 42 5.27 0.30 -2.24
C PRO A 42 5.92 1.56 -2.78
N TRP A 43 5.17 2.61 -3.06
CA TRP A 43 5.56 3.69 -3.96
C TRP A 43 6.72 4.55 -3.47
N VAL A 44 6.86 4.74 -2.17
CA VAL A 44 7.98 5.46 -1.53
C VAL A 44 8.90 4.56 -0.72
N THR A 45 8.65 3.25 -0.75
CA THR A 45 9.46 2.24 -0.07
C THR A 45 10.32 1.45 -1.06
N TYR A 46 9.86 0.28 -1.49
CA TYR A 46 10.65 -0.65 -2.31
C TYR A 46 10.36 -0.59 -3.82
N ALA A 47 9.36 0.16 -4.30
CA ALA A 47 9.15 0.36 -5.73
C ALA A 47 10.32 1.11 -6.37
N ARG A 48 10.96 0.51 -7.39
CA ARG A 48 12.19 1.02 -8.01
C ARG A 48 11.95 1.79 -9.31
N MET A 49 10.78 1.64 -9.94
CA MET A 49 10.43 2.41 -11.13
C MET A 49 10.34 3.91 -10.80
N SER A 50 10.73 4.77 -11.72
CA SER A 50 10.53 6.23 -11.60
C SER A 50 9.08 6.61 -11.84
N THR A 51 8.44 5.97 -12.84
CA THR A 51 7.04 6.22 -13.22
C THR A 51 6.20 4.97 -13.12
N LEU A 52 4.89 5.13 -13.02
CA LEU A 52 3.97 4.01 -13.08
C LEU A 52 4.06 3.32 -14.45
N ARG A 53 3.91 1.99 -14.46
CA ARG A 53 3.80 1.22 -15.71
C ARG A 53 2.40 1.37 -16.34
N THR A 54 1.40 1.60 -15.51
CA THR A 54 0.01 1.81 -15.91
C THR A 54 -0.15 3.13 -16.65
N PRO A 55 -0.87 3.17 -17.78
CA PRO A 55 -1.16 4.40 -18.50
C PRO A 55 -1.90 5.42 -17.61
N LYS A 56 -1.60 6.71 -17.80
CA LYS A 56 -2.15 7.79 -16.95
C LYS A 56 -3.68 7.93 -16.97
N HIS A 57 -4.33 7.43 -18.02
CA HIS A 57 -5.79 7.49 -18.19
C HIS A 57 -6.53 6.35 -17.51
N VAL A 58 -5.81 5.37 -16.97
CA VAL A 58 -6.42 4.33 -16.12
C VAL A 58 -6.72 4.96 -14.78
N THR A 59 -7.97 4.82 -14.34
CA THR A 59 -8.43 5.43 -13.10
C THR A 59 -7.78 4.79 -11.86
N GLY A 60 -7.61 5.62 -10.83
CA GLY A 60 -7.19 5.19 -9.51
C GLY A 60 -8.38 4.76 -8.62
N PRO A 61 -8.28 4.95 -7.30
CA PRO A 61 -9.33 4.58 -6.36
C PRO A 61 -10.51 5.58 -6.30
N ASP A 62 -10.71 6.41 -7.32
CA ASP A 62 -11.70 7.50 -7.41
C ASP A 62 -13.17 7.07 -7.36
N LEU A 63 -13.44 5.78 -7.59
CA LEU A 63 -14.77 5.15 -7.56
C LEU A 63 -15.81 5.83 -8.47
N GLY A 64 -15.38 6.36 -9.59
CA GLY A 64 -16.22 7.03 -10.57
C GLY A 64 -16.63 8.45 -10.17
N ILE A 65 -15.94 9.07 -9.21
CA ILE A 65 -16.14 10.49 -8.86
C ILE A 65 -15.11 11.33 -9.61
N PRO A 66 -15.51 12.14 -10.60
CA PRO A 66 -14.59 12.87 -11.48
C PRO A 66 -13.58 13.74 -10.72
N SER A 67 -14.01 14.41 -9.65
CA SER A 67 -13.14 15.28 -8.84
C SER A 67 -12.11 14.52 -7.99
N LEU A 68 -12.23 13.20 -7.86
CA LEU A 68 -11.30 12.36 -7.10
C LEU A 68 -10.32 11.60 -8.00
N THR A 69 -10.36 11.80 -9.31
CA THR A 69 -9.46 11.11 -10.25
C THR A 69 -8.02 11.60 -10.12
N PRO A 70 -7.02 10.76 -10.44
CA PRO A 70 -5.62 11.18 -10.53
C PRO A 70 -5.44 12.38 -11.47
N ARG A 71 -6.21 12.40 -12.57
CA ARG A 71 -6.20 13.53 -13.51
C ARG A 71 -6.62 14.83 -12.84
N SER A 72 -7.77 14.86 -12.19
CA SER A 72 -8.28 16.07 -11.53
C SER A 72 -7.34 16.57 -10.45
N TRP A 73 -6.75 15.66 -9.67
CA TRP A 73 -5.73 15.99 -8.67
C TRP A 73 -4.48 16.60 -9.31
N PHE A 74 -3.98 15.99 -10.39
CA PHE A 74 -2.77 16.43 -11.08
C PHE A 74 -2.99 17.78 -11.78
N GLU A 75 -4.11 17.95 -12.48
CA GLU A 75 -4.46 19.20 -13.15
C GLU A 75 -4.63 20.36 -12.17
N ALA A 76 -5.25 20.12 -11.00
CA ALA A 76 -5.37 21.12 -9.95
C ALA A 76 -4.01 21.56 -9.38
N ARG A 77 -3.00 20.68 -9.40
CA ARG A 77 -1.66 20.94 -8.83
C ARG A 77 -0.69 21.53 -9.86
N TYR A 78 -0.72 21.04 -11.09
CA TYR A 78 0.29 21.32 -12.11
C TYR A 78 -0.29 21.94 -13.39
N GLY A 79 -1.61 22.00 -13.51
CA GLY A 79 -2.32 22.54 -14.67
C GLY A 79 -2.63 21.49 -15.77
N GLU A 80 -3.64 21.79 -16.57
CA GLU A 80 -4.11 20.92 -17.66
C GLU A 80 -3.03 20.62 -18.70
N ARG A 81 -2.20 21.63 -19.01
CA ARG A 81 -1.12 21.45 -19.97
C ARG A 81 -0.12 20.40 -19.50
N ALA A 82 0.28 20.46 -18.23
CA ALA A 82 1.20 19.48 -17.65
C ALA A 82 0.61 18.05 -17.71
N TRP A 83 -0.69 17.89 -17.45
CA TRP A 83 -1.33 16.59 -17.63
C TRP A 83 -1.33 16.14 -19.09
N ARG A 84 -1.60 17.03 -20.04
CA ARG A 84 -1.62 16.70 -21.48
C ARG A 84 -0.26 16.18 -21.95
N ASP A 85 0.81 16.87 -21.53
CA ASP A 85 2.18 16.59 -21.96
C ASP A 85 2.80 15.40 -21.19
N LEU A 86 2.18 14.96 -20.10
CA LEU A 86 2.64 13.82 -19.29
C LEU A 86 2.45 12.51 -20.06
N ASP A 87 3.46 11.65 -20.12
CA ASP A 87 3.34 10.27 -20.60
C ASP A 87 2.83 9.34 -19.50
N LYS A 88 3.58 9.26 -18.39
CA LYS A 88 3.29 8.40 -17.25
C LYS A 88 3.42 9.16 -15.94
N ILE A 89 2.59 8.82 -14.96
CA ILE A 89 2.60 9.44 -13.63
C ILE A 89 3.87 9.01 -12.90
N ASP A 90 4.61 9.98 -12.34
CA ASP A 90 5.73 9.71 -11.43
C ASP A 90 5.21 8.97 -10.18
N ARG A 91 5.99 8.00 -9.67
CA ARG A 91 5.58 7.21 -8.50
C ARG A 91 5.40 8.03 -7.22
N LYS A 92 6.12 9.14 -7.08
CA LYS A 92 5.99 10.04 -5.95
C LYS A 92 4.72 10.87 -6.05
N ASP A 93 4.37 11.31 -7.26
CA ASP A 93 3.08 11.97 -7.52
C ASP A 93 1.92 11.01 -7.29
N TRP A 94 2.08 9.74 -7.66
CA TRP A 94 1.09 8.72 -7.34
C TRP A 94 0.89 8.52 -5.83
N GLN A 95 1.99 8.46 -5.06
CA GLN A 95 1.89 8.41 -3.60
C GLN A 95 1.21 9.67 -3.05
N ALA A 96 1.59 10.86 -3.53
CA ALA A 96 0.98 12.12 -3.09
C ALA A 96 -0.52 12.19 -3.43
N TYR A 97 -0.93 11.65 -4.57
CA TYR A 97 -2.34 11.49 -4.91
C TYR A 97 -3.06 10.54 -3.93
N LEU A 98 -2.48 9.39 -3.59
CA LEU A 98 -3.08 8.46 -2.63
C LEU A 98 -3.19 9.05 -1.23
N ASP A 99 -2.21 9.83 -0.80
CA ASP A 99 -2.24 10.55 0.49
C ASP A 99 -3.36 11.59 0.50
N TRP A 100 -3.43 12.42 -0.55
CA TRP A 100 -4.54 13.37 -0.72
C TRP A 100 -5.90 12.66 -0.78
N PHE A 101 -6.01 11.57 -1.53
CA PHE A 101 -7.24 10.80 -1.65
C PHE A 101 -7.67 10.19 -0.32
N ARG A 102 -6.72 9.79 0.53
CA ARG A 102 -6.99 9.32 1.89
C ARG A 102 -7.61 10.40 2.76
N ASP A 103 -7.09 11.62 2.68
CA ASP A 103 -7.45 12.71 3.58
C ASP A 103 -8.75 13.41 3.15
N THR A 104 -9.00 13.52 1.84
CA THR A 104 -10.12 14.27 1.26
C THR A 104 -11.50 13.84 1.78
N PRO A 105 -11.86 12.56 1.89
CA PRO A 105 -13.18 12.13 2.35
C PRO A 105 -13.25 11.74 3.84
N ARG A 106 -12.39 12.29 4.70
CA ARG A 106 -12.33 11.97 6.14
C ARG A 106 -12.35 10.47 6.42
N ARG A 107 -11.41 9.74 5.86
CA ARG A 107 -11.31 8.30 6.05
C ARG A 107 -10.37 8.02 7.19
N PRO A 108 -10.85 7.44 8.28
CA PRO A 108 -9.98 7.08 9.37
C PRO A 108 -9.17 5.84 8.98
N VAL A 109 -7.95 6.03 8.50
CA VAL A 109 -6.92 5.00 8.52
C VAL A 109 -6.22 5.11 9.86
N VAL A 110 -6.20 4.02 10.60
CA VAL A 110 -5.43 3.92 11.84
C VAL A 110 -4.06 3.40 11.48
N HIS A 111 -3.07 4.27 11.54
CA HIS A 111 -1.68 3.96 11.24
C HIS A 111 -0.95 3.31 12.41
N ASP A 112 0.26 2.79 12.18
CA ASP A 112 1.14 2.16 13.17
C ASP A 112 0.50 0.94 13.87
N HIS A 113 -0.31 0.16 13.12
CA HIS A 113 -0.99 -1.03 13.60
C HIS A 113 -0.73 -2.21 12.67
N ALA A 114 0.24 -3.06 13.03
CA ALA A 114 0.52 -4.31 12.33
C ALA A 114 -0.40 -5.43 12.84
N LEU A 115 -1.14 -6.08 11.95
CA LEU A 115 -1.93 -7.27 12.29
C LEU A 115 -0.98 -8.44 12.54
N GLU A 116 -1.08 -9.09 13.70
CA GLU A 116 -0.26 -10.24 14.08
C GLU A 116 -1.05 -11.53 14.25
N GLY A 117 -2.33 -11.45 14.61
CA GLY A 117 -3.15 -12.62 14.85
C GLY A 117 -4.61 -12.40 14.49
N VAL A 118 -5.25 -13.48 14.09
CA VAL A 118 -6.68 -13.53 13.81
C VAL A 118 -7.24 -14.81 14.43
N GLU A 119 -8.18 -14.67 15.34
CA GLU A 119 -8.85 -15.79 16.01
C GLU A 119 -10.36 -15.68 15.81
N TRP A 120 -11.05 -16.82 15.70
CA TRP A 120 -12.50 -16.87 15.63
C TRP A 120 -13.06 -17.31 16.96
N GLU A 121 -13.79 -16.46 17.64
CA GLU A 121 -14.38 -16.74 18.94
C GLU A 121 -15.76 -16.08 19.08
N GLY A 122 -16.74 -16.80 19.58
CA GLY A 122 -18.08 -16.25 19.88
C GLY A 122 -18.79 -15.62 18.67
N GLY A 123 -18.55 -16.09 17.45
CA GLY A 123 -19.16 -15.55 16.23
C GLY A 123 -18.52 -14.27 15.71
N LEU A 124 -17.36 -13.87 16.23
CA LEU A 124 -16.59 -12.70 15.83
C LEU A 124 -15.13 -13.06 15.57
N LEU A 125 -14.49 -12.25 14.72
CA LEU A 125 -13.06 -12.27 14.55
C LEU A 125 -12.42 -11.39 15.62
N HIS A 126 -11.45 -11.92 16.35
CA HIS A 126 -10.58 -11.24 17.27
C HIS A 126 -9.25 -10.98 16.58
N LEU A 127 -8.94 -9.72 16.36
CA LEU A 127 -7.81 -9.25 15.56
C LEU A 127 -6.80 -8.61 16.49
N THR A 128 -5.63 -9.23 16.64
CA THR A 128 -4.56 -8.70 17.50
C THR A 128 -3.59 -7.87 16.67
N PHE A 129 -3.41 -6.63 17.07
CA PHE A 129 -2.50 -5.68 16.46
C PHE A 129 -1.33 -5.37 17.39
N ARG A 130 -0.14 -5.20 16.79
CA ARG A 130 1.02 -4.59 17.45
C ARG A 130 1.18 -3.17 16.94
N ARG A 131 1.33 -2.24 17.87
CA ARG A 131 1.65 -0.84 17.59
C ARG A 131 3.16 -0.64 17.45
N ALA A 132 3.57 0.48 16.83
CA ALA A 132 4.97 0.86 16.69
C ALA A 132 5.70 0.98 18.05
N ASN A 133 4.99 1.34 19.13
CA ASN A 133 5.51 1.41 20.50
C ASN A 133 5.60 0.04 21.21
N GLY A 134 5.25 -1.06 20.52
CA GLY A 134 5.28 -2.42 21.06
C GLY A 134 4.02 -2.86 21.82
N GLU A 135 3.04 -1.98 22.01
CA GLU A 135 1.78 -2.33 22.67
C GLU A 135 0.91 -3.21 21.79
N SER A 136 0.28 -4.22 22.38
CA SER A 136 -0.74 -5.04 21.73
C SER A 136 -2.14 -4.50 22.00
N HIS A 137 -3.00 -4.59 20.98
CA HIS A 137 -4.38 -4.11 21.06
C HIS A 137 -5.28 -5.02 20.23
N THR A 138 -6.42 -5.41 20.79
CA THR A 138 -7.36 -6.32 20.13
C THR A 138 -8.60 -5.59 19.65
N VAL A 139 -8.99 -5.85 18.40
CA VAL A 139 -10.22 -5.36 17.78
C VAL A 139 -11.10 -6.54 17.43
N ARG A 140 -12.41 -6.40 17.67
CA ARG A 140 -13.39 -7.40 17.25
C ARG A 140 -14.11 -6.94 15.99
N ALA A 141 -14.28 -7.86 15.02
CA ALA A 141 -14.97 -7.57 13.77
C ALA A 141 -15.82 -8.75 13.31
N ARG A 142 -16.88 -8.45 12.55
CA ARG A 142 -17.74 -9.48 11.90
C ARG A 142 -17.10 -10.01 10.63
N LYS A 143 -16.39 -9.16 9.90
CA LYS A 143 -15.72 -9.45 8.63
C LYS A 143 -14.34 -8.83 8.60
N LEU A 144 -13.43 -9.51 7.91
CA LEU A 144 -12.07 -9.07 7.65
C LEU A 144 -11.85 -8.95 6.15
N VAL A 145 -11.24 -7.85 5.71
CA VAL A 145 -10.76 -7.67 4.35
C VAL A 145 -9.24 -7.49 4.40
N LEU A 146 -8.52 -8.37 3.71
CA LEU A 146 -7.07 -8.27 3.55
C LEU A 146 -6.76 -7.49 2.27
N ALA A 147 -6.33 -6.25 2.43
CA ALA A 147 -5.89 -5.35 1.35
C ALA A 147 -4.38 -5.09 1.45
N THR A 148 -3.62 -6.12 1.83
CA THR A 148 -2.22 -6.10 2.25
C THR A 148 -1.23 -5.99 1.08
N GLY A 149 -1.73 -5.93 -0.16
CA GLY A 149 -0.89 -5.81 -1.35
C GLY A 149 0.02 -7.02 -1.58
N ILE A 150 1.08 -6.82 -2.34
CA ILE A 150 2.04 -7.89 -2.70
C ILE A 150 2.73 -8.46 -1.45
N GLU A 151 3.04 -7.63 -0.47
CA GLU A 151 3.70 -8.08 0.77
C GLU A 151 2.86 -9.03 1.62
N GLY A 152 1.54 -9.00 1.47
CA GLY A 152 0.64 -9.93 2.15
C GLY A 152 0.45 -11.28 1.44
N CYS A 153 1.14 -11.50 0.32
CA CYS A 153 0.98 -12.71 -0.49
C CYS A 153 2.00 -13.81 -0.18
N GLY A 154 2.84 -13.65 0.83
CA GLY A 154 3.84 -14.65 1.22
C GLY A 154 5.18 -14.05 1.60
N GLU A 155 6.25 -14.83 1.44
CA GLU A 155 7.63 -14.44 1.74
C GLU A 155 8.41 -14.11 0.47
N TRP A 156 9.50 -13.38 0.64
CA TRP A 156 10.43 -13.13 -0.47
C TRP A 156 11.12 -14.42 -0.89
N TYR A 157 11.02 -14.72 -2.15
CA TYR A 157 11.60 -15.93 -2.69
C TYR A 157 12.97 -15.65 -3.30
N VAL A 158 14.00 -16.25 -2.73
CA VAL A 158 15.32 -16.35 -3.34
C VAL A 158 15.49 -17.79 -3.83
N PRO A 159 15.69 -18.01 -5.15
CA PRO A 159 15.86 -19.37 -5.68
C PRO A 159 16.99 -20.12 -4.96
N PRO A 160 16.81 -21.40 -4.63
CA PRO A 160 17.82 -22.19 -3.92
C PRO A 160 19.21 -22.15 -4.60
N PHE A 161 19.25 -22.24 -5.92
CA PHE A 161 20.53 -22.22 -6.67
C PHE A 161 21.31 -20.90 -6.50
N ILE A 162 20.65 -19.77 -6.18
CA ILE A 162 21.33 -18.51 -5.83
C ILE A 162 21.82 -18.56 -4.40
N ARG A 163 20.94 -18.95 -3.48
CA ARG A 163 21.24 -18.99 -2.04
C ARG A 163 22.35 -19.99 -1.72
N ASP A 164 22.36 -21.12 -2.43
CA ASP A 164 23.33 -22.20 -2.19
C ASP A 164 24.69 -21.93 -2.88
N ALA A 165 24.69 -21.15 -3.97
CA ALA A 165 25.89 -20.84 -4.74
C ALA A 165 26.58 -19.54 -4.32
N LEU A 166 25.87 -18.59 -3.70
CA LEU A 166 26.39 -17.26 -3.40
C LEU A 166 26.31 -16.95 -1.90
N SER A 167 27.35 -16.30 -1.38
CA SER A 167 27.27 -15.68 -0.05
C SER A 167 26.15 -14.63 -0.01
N SER A 168 25.47 -14.52 1.12
CA SER A 168 24.40 -13.52 1.35
C SER A 168 24.84 -12.07 1.10
N SER A 169 26.15 -11.79 1.14
CA SER A 169 26.72 -10.48 0.80
C SER A 169 26.79 -10.19 -0.71
N LEU A 170 26.57 -11.20 -1.55
CA LEU A 170 26.71 -11.11 -3.02
C LEU A 170 25.38 -11.04 -3.75
N TYR A 171 24.27 -11.12 -3.06
CA TYR A 171 22.94 -10.95 -3.66
C TYR A 171 22.01 -10.17 -2.72
N ALA A 172 21.00 -9.55 -3.30
CA ALA A 172 19.90 -8.93 -2.56
C ALA A 172 18.58 -9.13 -3.32
N HIS A 173 17.50 -9.33 -2.57
CA HIS A 173 16.16 -9.28 -3.15
C HIS A 173 15.76 -7.82 -3.39
N THR A 174 15.05 -7.54 -4.49
CA THR A 174 14.65 -6.16 -4.87
C THR A 174 13.78 -5.44 -3.81
N HIS A 175 13.17 -6.19 -2.91
CA HIS A 175 12.41 -5.64 -1.77
C HIS A 175 13.32 -5.12 -0.64
N GLN A 176 14.55 -5.61 -0.55
CA GLN A 176 15.52 -5.16 0.47
C GLN A 176 16.01 -3.75 0.16
N GLU A 177 16.52 -3.08 1.17
CA GLU A 177 17.27 -1.85 0.97
C GLU A 177 18.58 -2.15 0.23
N ILE A 178 18.80 -1.47 -0.89
CA ILE A 178 19.99 -1.65 -1.75
C ILE A 178 20.69 -0.31 -1.86
N ASP A 179 21.93 -0.26 -1.44
CA ASP A 179 22.82 0.88 -1.69
C ASP A 179 23.31 0.83 -3.15
N PHE A 180 22.64 1.54 -4.04
CA PHE A 180 22.98 1.62 -5.44
C PHE A 180 24.30 2.35 -5.71
N GLU A 181 24.72 3.28 -4.84
CA GLU A 181 26.01 3.95 -4.98
C GLU A 181 27.16 3.00 -4.72
N ALA A 182 27.03 2.11 -3.75
CA ALA A 182 28.00 1.06 -3.49
C ALA A 182 28.15 0.03 -4.64
N LEU A 183 27.17 0.01 -5.57
CA LEU A 183 27.19 -0.85 -6.75
C LEU A 183 27.85 -0.17 -7.98
N ARG A 184 28.17 1.11 -7.90
CA ARG A 184 28.78 1.86 -9.02
C ARG A 184 30.07 1.19 -9.47
N GLY A 185 30.21 0.99 -10.79
CA GLY A 185 31.36 0.34 -11.41
C GLY A 185 31.44 -1.18 -11.25
N LYS A 186 30.48 -1.81 -10.56
CA LYS A 186 30.42 -3.28 -10.44
C LYS A 186 29.59 -3.90 -11.57
N ARG A 187 29.90 -5.16 -11.90
CA ARG A 187 29.06 -5.98 -12.78
C ARG A 187 27.92 -6.59 -11.98
N ILE A 188 26.70 -6.29 -12.38
CA ILE A 188 25.47 -6.70 -11.66
C ILE A 188 24.67 -7.63 -12.56
N GLY A 189 24.29 -8.79 -12.03
CA GLY A 189 23.29 -9.67 -12.63
C GLY A 189 21.91 -9.36 -12.03
N VAL A 190 20.87 -9.29 -12.86
CA VAL A 190 19.48 -9.18 -12.43
C VAL A 190 18.72 -10.42 -12.84
N LEU A 191 18.12 -11.10 -11.88
CA LEU A 191 17.31 -12.28 -12.12
C LEU A 191 15.83 -11.95 -11.95
N GLY A 192 15.04 -12.17 -13.00
CA GLY A 192 13.61 -11.82 -13.06
C GLY A 192 13.37 -10.47 -13.75
N GLY A 193 12.08 -10.17 -14.01
CA GLY A 193 11.67 -8.94 -14.70
C GLY A 193 10.17 -8.86 -14.96
#